data_8d76bf84f6633d47642266fa82befa32
#
_entry.id   8d76bf84f6633d47642266fa82befa32
#
_cell.length_a   1.000
_cell.length_b   1.000
_cell.length_c   1.000
_cell.angle_alpha   90.00
_cell.angle_beta   90.00
_cell.angle_gamma   90.00
#
_symmetry.space_group_name_H-M   'P 1'
#
loop_
_entity.id
_entity.type
_entity.pdbx_description
1 polymer ?
#
loop_
_entity_poly.entity_id
_entity_poly.type
_entity_poly.pdbx_seq_one_letter_code
_entity_poly.pdbx_strand_id
1 'polypeptide(L)'
;MGFEIQDVERKVVAMLKVLSESREALGARVIARRLKDHGIELGERAVRYHLKLMDGRGLTQLVGRDGRIITEAGIEELQSALVSDKVGFAISRIEMLAFRADFDLQNRTGSVPANISFFPKEQFAKALQTMRPAFAKELCVSHLVATAQEG
;
A
#
# COMPACT_ATOMS: atom_id res chain seq x y z
N MET A 1 -16.70 7.63 14.21
CA MET A 1 -16.99 6.35 13.50
C MET A 1 -15.91 5.94 12.49
N GLY A 2 -15.30 6.82 11.70
CA GLY A 2 -14.25 6.46 10.73
C GLY A 2 -12.93 5.98 11.34
N PHE A 3 -12.48 6.55 12.42
CA PHE A 3 -11.20 6.21 13.07
C PHE A 3 -11.17 4.81 13.71
N GLU A 4 -12.29 4.34 14.24
CA GLU A 4 -12.36 2.99 14.85
C GLU A 4 -12.30 1.88 13.79
N ILE A 5 -12.92 2.10 12.64
CA ILE A 5 -12.91 1.11 11.54
C ILE A 5 -11.49 0.97 10.96
N GLN A 6 -10.80 2.09 10.72
CA GLN A 6 -9.42 2.09 10.22
C GLN A 6 -8.45 1.41 11.22
N ASP A 7 -8.66 1.61 12.53
CA ASP A 7 -7.83 0.99 13.55
C ASP A 7 -8.04 -0.54 13.61
N VAL A 8 -9.28 -1.00 13.43
CA VAL A 8 -9.59 -2.44 13.34
C VAL A 8 -8.97 -3.07 12.09
N GLU A 9 -9.10 -2.43 10.93
CA GLU A 9 -8.52 -2.92 9.67
C GLU A 9 -6.99 -2.98 9.74
N ARG A 10 -6.34 -1.96 10.29
CA ARG A 10 -4.90 -1.97 10.51
C ARG A 10 -4.45 -3.15 11.37
N LYS A 11 -5.19 -3.48 12.43
CA LYS A 11 -4.90 -4.63 13.30
C LYS A 11 -5.07 -5.95 12.55
N VAL A 12 -6.13 -6.09 11.74
CA VAL A 12 -6.38 -7.26 10.91
C VAL A 12 -5.24 -7.47 9.91
N VAL A 13 -4.86 -6.45 9.17
CA VAL A 13 -3.77 -6.50 8.18
C VAL A 13 -2.45 -6.91 8.83
N ALA A 14 -2.12 -6.35 9.99
CA ALA A 14 -0.91 -6.72 10.73
C ALA A 14 -0.93 -8.18 11.21
N MET A 15 -2.09 -8.69 11.65
CA MET A 15 -2.25 -10.09 12.03
C MET A 15 -2.12 -11.02 10.83
N LEU A 16 -2.71 -10.67 9.69
CA LEU A 16 -2.54 -11.41 8.43
C LEU A 16 -1.07 -11.45 8.02
N LYS A 17 -0.35 -10.34 8.14
CA LYS A 17 1.08 -10.27 7.86
C LYS A 17 1.88 -11.22 8.75
N VAL A 18 1.67 -11.19 10.07
CA VAL A 18 2.32 -12.09 11.02
C VAL A 18 2.04 -13.57 10.70
N LEU A 19 0.82 -13.89 10.28
CA LEU A 19 0.44 -15.24 9.88
C LEU A 19 1.07 -15.66 8.54
N SER A 20 1.16 -14.75 7.58
CA SER A 20 1.74 -15.02 6.26
C SER A 20 3.26 -15.30 6.32
N GLU A 21 3.95 -14.76 7.31
CA GLU A 21 5.38 -14.98 7.54
C GLU A 21 5.68 -16.33 8.22
N SER A 22 4.64 -17.06 8.66
CA SER A 22 4.79 -18.33 9.36
C SER A 22 4.34 -19.50 8.50
N ARG A 23 5.12 -20.56 8.47
CA ARG A 23 4.74 -21.84 7.86
C ARG A 23 3.91 -22.73 8.78
N GLU A 24 3.86 -22.39 10.06
CA GLU A 24 3.18 -23.15 11.10
C GLU A 24 2.00 -22.37 11.65
N ALA A 25 1.03 -23.10 12.20
CA ALA A 25 -0.11 -22.49 12.86
C ALA A 25 0.35 -21.73 14.12
N LEU A 26 -0.08 -20.48 14.26
CA LEU A 26 0.28 -19.61 15.37
C LEU A 26 -0.86 -19.46 16.36
N GLY A 27 -0.55 -19.64 17.65
CA GLY A 27 -1.47 -19.33 18.75
C GLY A 27 -1.52 -17.84 19.06
N ALA A 28 -2.62 -17.38 19.67
CA ALA A 28 -2.87 -15.96 19.97
C ALA A 28 -1.75 -15.29 20.78
N ARG A 29 -1.11 -16.01 21.71
CA ARG A 29 0.02 -15.50 22.50
C ARG A 29 1.24 -15.21 21.62
N VAL A 30 1.55 -16.08 20.67
CA VAL A 30 2.68 -15.88 19.74
C VAL A 30 2.41 -14.71 18.82
N ILE A 31 1.18 -14.62 18.29
CA ILE A 31 0.75 -13.50 17.44
C ILE A 31 0.85 -12.17 18.23
N ALA A 32 0.34 -12.11 19.44
CA ALA A 32 0.43 -10.92 20.30
C ALA A 32 1.88 -10.43 20.51
N ARG A 33 2.82 -11.37 20.67
CA ARG A 33 4.24 -11.06 20.80
C ARG A 33 4.82 -10.49 19.50
N ARG A 34 4.56 -11.15 18.36
CA ARG A 34 5.07 -10.70 17.05
C ARG A 34 4.47 -9.36 16.60
N LEU A 35 3.23 -9.05 16.97
CA LEU A 35 2.60 -7.77 16.67
C LEU A 35 3.34 -6.58 17.29
N LYS A 36 4.04 -6.77 18.43
CA LYS A 36 4.89 -5.72 19.03
C LYS A 36 6.02 -5.32 18.11
N ASP A 37 6.59 -6.26 17.35
CA ASP A 37 7.65 -5.99 16.38
C ASP A 37 7.15 -5.12 15.21
N HIS A 38 5.83 -5.11 14.99
CA HIS A 38 5.14 -4.24 14.04
C HIS A 38 4.55 -2.97 14.67
N GLY A 39 4.93 -2.64 15.91
CA GLY A 39 4.47 -1.45 16.63
C GLY A 39 2.98 -1.51 17.06
N ILE A 40 2.41 -2.70 17.18
CA ILE A 40 1.03 -2.91 17.60
C ILE A 40 0.99 -3.66 18.94
N GLU A 41 0.50 -2.99 19.96
CA GLU A 41 0.32 -3.59 21.29
C GLU A 41 -1.10 -4.12 21.45
N LEU A 42 -1.25 -5.43 21.32
CA LEU A 42 -2.49 -6.14 21.59
C LEU A 42 -2.25 -7.25 22.62
N GLY A 43 -3.11 -7.30 23.64
CA GLY A 43 -3.16 -8.42 24.56
C GLY A 43 -3.70 -9.70 23.91
N GLU A 44 -3.34 -10.86 24.45
CA GLU A 44 -3.75 -12.17 23.95
C GLU A 44 -5.29 -12.28 23.78
N ARG A 45 -6.06 -11.70 24.72
CA ARG A 45 -7.53 -11.71 24.65
C ARG A 45 -8.05 -10.92 23.44
N ALA A 46 -7.48 -9.75 23.17
CA ALA A 46 -7.84 -8.95 21.99
C ALA A 46 -7.48 -9.67 20.69
N VAL A 47 -6.30 -10.29 20.62
CA VAL A 47 -5.88 -11.10 19.48
C VAL A 47 -6.86 -12.24 19.23
N ARG A 48 -7.29 -12.97 20.27
CA ARG A 48 -8.32 -14.05 20.12
C ARG A 48 -9.64 -13.53 19.59
N TYR A 49 -10.06 -12.34 20.02
CA TYR A 49 -11.27 -11.70 19.50
C TYR A 49 -11.15 -11.39 18.01
N HIS A 50 -10.08 -10.75 17.59
CA HIS A 50 -9.85 -10.45 16.17
C HIS A 50 -9.71 -11.71 15.32
N LEU A 51 -8.99 -12.74 15.81
CA LEU A 51 -8.88 -14.01 15.09
C LEU A 51 -10.25 -14.65 14.85
N LYS A 52 -11.14 -14.60 15.84
CA LYS A 52 -12.51 -15.12 15.67
C LYS A 52 -13.28 -14.33 14.59
N LEU A 53 -13.11 -13.03 14.52
CA LEU A 53 -13.70 -12.22 13.44
C LEU A 53 -13.12 -12.58 12.08
N MET A 54 -11.80 -12.79 12.01
CA MET A 54 -11.09 -13.19 10.79
C MET A 54 -11.50 -14.60 10.34
N ASP A 55 -11.68 -15.54 11.27
CA ASP A 55 -12.23 -16.89 10.98
C ASP A 55 -13.62 -16.78 10.36
N GLY A 56 -14.50 -15.92 10.91
CA GLY A 56 -15.84 -15.67 10.39
C GLY A 56 -15.86 -15.02 8.98
N ARG A 57 -14.80 -14.29 8.62
CA ARG A 57 -14.60 -13.72 7.28
C ARG A 57 -13.88 -14.68 6.33
N GLY A 58 -13.48 -15.85 6.78
CA GLY A 58 -12.73 -16.82 5.98
C GLY A 58 -11.27 -16.46 5.75
N LEU A 59 -10.73 -15.45 6.44
CA LEU A 59 -9.35 -14.97 6.25
C LEU A 59 -8.32 -15.85 6.98
N THR A 60 -8.75 -16.55 8.01
CA THR A 60 -7.93 -17.46 8.81
C THR A 60 -8.67 -18.77 9.06
N GLN A 61 -7.91 -19.82 9.33
CA GLN A 61 -8.42 -21.14 9.65
C GLN A 61 -7.78 -21.65 10.94
N LEU A 62 -8.62 -22.19 11.81
CA LEU A 62 -8.18 -22.86 13.04
C LEU A 62 -7.52 -24.20 12.70
N VAL A 63 -6.34 -24.44 13.25
CA VAL A 63 -5.61 -25.71 13.14
C VAL A 63 -5.26 -26.19 14.54
N GLY A 64 -5.66 -27.41 14.85
CA GLY A 64 -5.49 -27.95 16.21
C GLY A 64 -6.35 -27.24 17.25
N ARG A 65 -5.81 -27.09 18.47
CA ARG A 65 -6.57 -26.51 19.59
C ARG A 65 -6.64 -24.99 19.57
N ASP A 66 -5.54 -24.33 19.26
CA ASP A 66 -5.44 -22.87 19.42
C ASP A 66 -4.66 -22.18 18.27
N GLY A 67 -4.08 -22.94 17.35
CA GLY A 67 -3.29 -22.41 16.24
C GLY A 67 -4.17 -21.95 15.07
N ARG A 68 -3.74 -20.91 14.37
CA ARG A 68 -4.38 -20.45 13.13
C ARG A 68 -3.36 -20.27 12.04
N ILE A 69 -3.80 -20.53 10.82
CA ILE A 69 -3.07 -20.26 9.58
C ILE A 69 -3.85 -19.24 8.76
N ILE A 70 -3.16 -18.53 7.90
CA ILE A 70 -3.78 -17.66 6.89
C ILE A 70 -4.36 -18.53 5.77
N THR A 71 -5.52 -18.15 5.25
CA THR A 71 -6.15 -18.79 4.09
C THR A 71 -5.75 -18.08 2.79
N GLU A 72 -6.13 -18.62 1.64
CA GLU A 72 -5.96 -17.97 0.34
C GLU A 72 -6.68 -16.62 0.31
N ALA A 73 -7.93 -16.56 0.79
CA ALA A 73 -8.67 -15.30 0.92
C ALA A 73 -7.97 -14.30 1.86
N GLY A 74 -7.31 -14.77 2.92
CA GLY A 74 -6.51 -13.92 3.79
C GLY A 74 -5.26 -13.37 3.11
N ILE A 75 -4.63 -14.13 2.23
CA ILE A 75 -3.48 -13.67 1.42
C ILE A 75 -3.92 -12.60 0.42
N GLU A 76 -5.05 -12.81 -0.27
CA GLU A 76 -5.62 -11.83 -1.20
C GLU A 76 -5.97 -10.52 -0.49
N GLU A 77 -6.62 -10.59 0.67
CA GLU A 77 -6.93 -9.41 1.50
C GLU A 77 -5.66 -8.66 1.92
N LEU A 78 -4.62 -9.37 2.36
CA LEU A 78 -3.34 -8.78 2.72
C LEU A 78 -2.69 -8.06 1.54
N GLN A 79 -2.68 -8.68 0.37
CA GLN A 79 -2.12 -8.08 -0.85
C GLN A 79 -2.88 -6.83 -1.27
N SER A 80 -4.21 -6.87 -1.22
CA SER A 80 -5.07 -5.72 -1.52
C SER A 80 -4.83 -4.55 -0.57
N ALA A 81 -4.74 -4.81 0.73
CA ALA A 81 -4.45 -3.80 1.74
C ALA A 81 -3.07 -3.15 1.53
N LEU A 82 -2.03 -3.94 1.22
CA LEU A 82 -0.68 -3.43 0.94
C LEU A 82 -0.62 -2.56 -0.32
N VAL A 83 -1.42 -2.88 -1.34
CA VAL A 83 -1.55 -2.05 -2.54
C VAL A 83 -2.24 -0.74 -2.21
N SER A 84 -3.34 -0.78 -1.46
CA SER A 84 -4.09 0.41 -1.03
C SER A 84 -3.23 1.37 -0.23
N ASP A 85 -2.41 0.87 0.70
CA ASP A 85 -1.48 1.69 1.48
C ASP A 85 -0.44 2.38 0.59
N LYS A 86 0.13 1.66 -0.38
CA LYS A 86 1.10 2.23 -1.33
C LYS A 86 0.47 3.30 -2.22
N VAL A 87 -0.73 3.05 -2.73
CA VAL A 87 -1.47 4.01 -3.56
C VAL A 87 -1.85 5.24 -2.74
N GLY A 88 -2.38 5.06 -1.53
CA GLY A 88 -2.72 6.16 -0.62
C GLY A 88 -1.52 7.05 -0.30
N PHE A 89 -0.35 6.45 -0.03
CA PHE A 89 0.90 7.20 0.19
C PHE A 89 1.31 8.01 -1.06
N ALA A 90 1.21 7.41 -2.25
CA ALA A 90 1.55 8.09 -3.49
C ALA A 90 0.61 9.28 -3.76
N ILE A 91 -0.70 9.09 -3.55
CA ILE A 91 -1.71 10.14 -3.71
C ILE A 91 -1.43 11.30 -2.74
N SER A 92 -1.25 11.02 -1.44
CA SER A 92 -0.97 12.05 -0.43
C SER A 92 0.32 12.82 -0.75
N ARG A 93 1.33 12.15 -1.30
CA ARG A 93 2.56 12.81 -1.73
C ARG A 93 2.34 13.72 -2.94
N ILE A 94 1.53 13.31 -3.90
CA ILE A 94 1.16 14.12 -5.07
C ILE A 94 0.36 15.34 -4.63
N GLU A 95 -0.63 15.18 -3.75
CA GLU A 95 -1.43 16.28 -3.20
C GLU A 95 -0.55 17.30 -2.45
N MET A 96 0.38 16.84 -1.62
CA MET A 96 1.30 17.71 -0.90
C MET A 96 2.22 18.49 -1.87
N LEU A 97 2.71 17.84 -2.92
CA LEU A 97 3.53 18.49 -3.94
C LEU A 97 2.72 19.50 -4.77
N ALA A 98 1.47 19.14 -5.12
CA ALA A 98 0.56 20.05 -5.83
C ALA A 98 0.23 21.29 -5.01
N PHE A 99 0.03 21.15 -3.70
CA PHE A 99 -0.20 22.28 -2.79
C PHE A 99 1.00 23.22 -2.69
N ARG A 100 2.22 22.70 -2.89
CA ARG A 100 3.46 23.51 -2.90
C ARG A 100 3.79 24.10 -4.27
N ALA A 101 3.05 23.75 -5.31
CA ALA A 101 3.26 24.30 -6.64
C ALA A 101 2.89 25.78 -6.66
N ASP A 102 3.81 26.62 -7.12
CA ASP A 102 3.68 28.07 -7.21
C ASP A 102 4.05 28.58 -8.62
N PHE A 103 3.88 27.73 -9.63
CA PHE A 103 4.28 28.04 -11.00
C PHE A 103 3.42 29.12 -11.64
N ASP A 104 4.05 30.22 -12.00
CA ASP A 104 3.46 31.31 -12.78
C ASP A 104 3.62 31.06 -14.28
N LEU A 105 2.50 30.80 -14.96
CA LEU A 105 2.47 30.52 -16.40
C LEU A 105 2.85 31.74 -17.25
N GLN A 106 2.58 32.96 -16.78
CA GLN A 106 2.86 34.19 -17.54
C GLN A 106 4.34 34.50 -17.53
N ASN A 107 4.97 34.45 -16.35
CA ASN A 107 6.37 34.73 -16.17
C ASN A 107 7.28 33.50 -16.35
N ARG A 108 6.71 32.32 -16.45
CA ARG A 108 7.39 31.01 -16.57
C ARG A 108 8.39 30.77 -15.45
N THR A 109 8.02 31.14 -14.24
CA THR A 109 8.83 30.99 -13.01
C THR A 109 8.07 30.22 -11.97
N GLY A 110 8.80 29.67 -10.99
CA GLY A 110 8.21 28.89 -9.88
C GLY A 110 8.46 27.40 -10.01
N SER A 111 7.76 26.64 -9.18
CA SER A 111 7.92 25.20 -9.02
C SER A 111 6.67 24.46 -9.45
N VAL A 112 6.84 23.35 -10.16
CA VAL A 112 5.77 22.45 -10.56
C VAL A 112 6.15 21.01 -10.18
N PRO A 113 5.22 20.21 -9.63
CA PRO A 113 5.50 18.79 -9.41
C PRO A 113 5.67 18.06 -10.75
N ALA A 114 6.70 17.25 -10.84
CA ALA A 114 7.00 16.47 -12.03
C ALA A 114 7.37 15.02 -11.68
N ASN A 115 6.98 14.09 -12.54
CA ASN A 115 7.51 12.73 -12.52
C ASN A 115 8.79 12.68 -13.36
N ILE A 116 9.87 12.18 -12.77
CA ILE A 116 11.16 12.05 -13.46
C ILE A 116 11.46 10.58 -13.67
N SER A 117 11.81 10.21 -14.89
CA SER A 117 12.28 8.88 -15.25
C SER A 117 13.61 8.98 -15.99
N PHE A 118 14.55 8.13 -15.63
CA PHE A 118 15.86 8.02 -16.27
C PHE A 118 15.91 6.76 -17.11
N PHE A 119 16.36 6.88 -18.35
CA PHE A 119 16.55 5.74 -19.24
C PHE A 119 17.60 6.08 -20.32
N PRO A 120 18.24 5.05 -20.93
CA PRO A 120 19.19 5.26 -22.01
C PRO A 120 18.55 5.99 -23.20
N LYS A 121 19.33 6.85 -23.85
CA LYS A 121 18.89 7.67 -24.99
C LYS A 121 18.24 6.83 -26.11
N GLU A 122 18.77 5.64 -26.35
CA GLU A 122 18.30 4.70 -27.39
C GLU A 122 16.90 4.17 -27.10
N GLN A 123 16.46 4.19 -25.82
CA GLN A 123 15.15 3.73 -25.41
C GLN A 123 14.08 4.82 -25.41
N PHE A 124 14.43 6.06 -25.74
CA PHE A 124 13.50 7.19 -25.70
C PHE A 124 12.26 6.97 -26.57
N ALA A 125 12.44 6.52 -27.81
CA ALA A 125 11.33 6.24 -28.73
C ALA A 125 10.37 5.16 -28.16
N LYS A 126 10.93 4.13 -27.52
CA LYS A 126 10.14 3.07 -26.87
C LYS A 126 9.39 3.60 -25.64
N ALA A 127 10.01 4.47 -24.86
CA ALA A 127 9.37 5.11 -23.71
C ALA A 127 8.15 5.94 -24.15
N LEU A 128 8.29 6.77 -25.19
CA LEU A 128 7.17 7.53 -25.76
C LEU A 128 6.06 6.65 -26.27
N GLN A 129 6.37 5.53 -26.95
CA GLN A 129 5.36 4.58 -27.39
C GLN A 129 4.59 3.95 -26.22
N THR A 130 5.27 3.64 -25.13
CA THR A 130 4.66 3.09 -23.92
C THR A 130 3.75 4.12 -23.22
N MET A 131 4.08 5.40 -23.27
CA MET A 131 3.28 6.48 -22.68
C MET A 131 2.03 6.84 -23.51
N ARG A 132 2.07 6.68 -24.81
CA ARG A 132 0.96 7.04 -25.73
C ARG A 132 -0.42 6.54 -25.28
N PRO A 133 -0.60 5.27 -24.88
CA PRO A 133 -1.92 4.79 -24.44
C PRO A 133 -2.44 5.49 -23.19
N ALA A 134 -1.55 5.89 -22.28
CA ALA A 134 -1.92 6.62 -21.08
C ALA A 134 -2.40 8.03 -21.39
N PHE A 135 -1.72 8.73 -22.29
CA PHE A 135 -2.16 10.05 -22.78
C PHE A 135 -3.47 9.97 -23.57
N ALA A 136 -3.61 8.98 -24.44
CA ALA A 136 -4.82 8.80 -25.25
C ALA A 136 -6.08 8.48 -24.42
N LYS A 137 -5.90 7.88 -23.25
CA LYS A 137 -6.98 7.55 -22.29
C LYS A 137 -7.17 8.60 -21.20
N GLU A 138 -6.49 9.75 -21.30
CA GLU A 138 -6.56 10.83 -20.31
C GLU A 138 -6.20 10.37 -18.87
N LEU A 139 -5.32 9.38 -18.74
CA LEU A 139 -4.87 8.86 -17.44
C LEU A 139 -3.73 9.69 -16.83
N CYS A 140 -3.34 10.80 -17.46
CA CYS A 140 -2.27 11.69 -17.03
C CYS A 140 -2.84 13.04 -16.62
N VAL A 141 -2.27 13.63 -15.59
CA VAL A 141 -2.64 14.96 -15.10
C VAL A 141 -2.28 16.07 -16.12
N SER A 142 -1.26 15.82 -16.96
CA SER A 142 -0.80 16.75 -17.99
C SER A 142 -0.28 15.97 -19.20
N HIS A 143 -0.42 16.58 -20.38
CA HIS A 143 0.12 16.05 -21.65
C HIS A 143 1.52 16.63 -21.97
N LEU A 144 2.07 17.41 -21.05
CA LEU A 144 3.39 18.03 -21.24
C LEU A 144 4.50 17.07 -20.80
N VAL A 145 5.45 16.87 -21.68
CA VAL A 145 6.67 16.09 -21.45
C VAL A 145 7.88 16.97 -21.72
N ALA A 146 8.73 17.11 -20.72
CA ALA A 146 10.01 17.77 -20.86
C ALA A 146 11.14 16.74 -20.93
N THR A 147 12.13 16.94 -21.76
CA THR A 147 13.31 16.08 -21.85
C THR A 147 14.57 16.87 -21.56
N ALA A 148 15.47 16.28 -20.80
CA ALA A 148 16.81 16.79 -20.57
C ALA A 148 17.82 15.69 -20.92
N GLN A 149 18.95 16.08 -21.48
CA GLN A 149 20.10 15.19 -21.67
C GLN A 149 21.14 15.54 -20.60
N GLU A 150 21.88 14.53 -20.19
CA GLU A 150 23.07 14.75 -19.37
C GLU A 150 24.07 15.56 -20.20
N GLY A 151 24.45 16.73 -19.69
CA GLY A 151 25.37 17.67 -20.32
C GLY A 151 26.82 17.36 -20.01
#